data_1179f0dbcc0de0e4163aa8334d851a0f
#
_entry.id   1179f0dbcc0de0e4163aa8334d851a0f
#
_cell.length_a   1.000
_cell.length_b   1.000
_cell.length_c   1.000
_cell.angle_alpha   90.00
_cell.angle_beta   90.00
_cell.angle_gamma   90.00
#
_symmetry.space_group_name_H-M   'P 1'
#
loop_
_entity.id
_entity.type
_entity.pdbx_description
1 polymer ?
#
loop_
_entity_poly.entity_id
_entity_poly.type
_entity_poly.pdbx_seq_one_letter_code
_entity_poly.pdbx_strand_id
1 'polypeptide(L)'
;MSDVASNIKKLRAIFGVTQKELASVAGVTGNAVSKWENGYAEPRMGAIKRMAACYGISKSHIIEDGGMDQIDPVTKKPRGLVSLPEGAMPVYSSGEATVPLLTLGRVHAGELTDEEEAEGRVEVPASVCSRHPRAFALVVEGSCMDRVIPEGAHVLVDPDREPRNGSIAVVETEGYRAVMRRWYRGSSTLMLAADSHEDQDDMVFGVDDGPVRVVGTVVWWQAPEEME
;
A
#
# COMPACT_ATOMS: atom_id res chain seq x y z
N MET A 1 4.81 16.93 -32.15
CA MET A 1 5.30 17.73 -31.00
C MET A 1 5.44 16.74 -29.86
N SER A 2 6.46 16.90 -29.02
CA SER A 2 6.55 16.05 -27.83
C SER A 2 5.37 16.38 -26.91
N ASP A 3 4.75 15.36 -26.31
CA ASP A 3 3.56 15.47 -25.46
C ASP A 3 3.85 16.38 -24.26
N VAL A 4 5.06 16.32 -23.74
CA VAL A 4 5.57 17.21 -22.70
C VAL A 4 5.53 18.69 -23.09
N ALA A 5 5.89 19.02 -24.35
CA ALA A 5 5.85 20.40 -24.84
C ALA A 5 4.43 20.97 -24.86
N SER A 6 3.45 20.15 -25.29
CA SER A 6 2.03 20.49 -25.28
C SER A 6 1.53 20.69 -23.85
N ASN A 7 1.87 19.79 -22.94
CA ASN A 7 1.45 19.84 -21.56
C ASN A 7 2.03 21.07 -20.84
N ILE A 8 3.28 21.45 -21.08
CA ILE A 8 3.88 22.66 -20.49
C ILE A 8 3.15 23.93 -20.94
N LYS A 9 2.80 24.03 -22.24
CA LYS A 9 1.98 25.15 -22.73
C LYS A 9 0.62 25.21 -22.05
N LYS A 10 -0.07 24.06 -21.95
CA LYS A 10 -1.37 23.95 -21.28
C LYS A 10 -1.27 24.28 -19.79
N LEU A 11 -0.23 23.81 -19.10
CA LEU A 11 0.03 24.15 -17.70
C LEU A 11 0.09 25.66 -17.51
N ARG A 12 0.89 26.37 -18.32
CA ARG A 12 0.98 27.83 -18.23
C ARG A 12 -0.37 28.52 -18.50
N ALA A 13 -1.10 28.05 -19.49
CA ALA A 13 -2.41 28.60 -19.82
C ALA A 13 -3.43 28.41 -18.69
N ILE A 14 -3.52 27.19 -18.14
CA ILE A 14 -4.45 26.84 -17.06
C ILE A 14 -4.14 27.61 -15.77
N PHE A 15 -2.87 27.70 -15.40
CA PHE A 15 -2.47 28.39 -14.16
C PHE A 15 -2.27 29.90 -14.34
N GLY A 16 -2.30 30.39 -15.57
CA GLY A 16 -2.18 31.83 -15.88
C GLY A 16 -0.78 32.38 -15.62
N VAL A 17 0.27 31.58 -15.82
CA VAL A 17 1.66 31.97 -15.50
C VAL A 17 2.48 32.22 -16.76
N THR A 18 3.43 33.15 -16.66
CA THR A 18 4.38 33.48 -17.72
C THR A 18 5.52 32.45 -17.79
N GLN A 19 6.24 32.41 -18.92
CA GLN A 19 7.44 31.55 -19.02
C GLN A 19 8.49 31.88 -17.95
N LYS A 20 8.59 33.14 -17.54
CA LYS A 20 9.54 33.58 -16.51
C LYS A 20 9.17 33.09 -15.13
N GLU A 21 7.88 33.12 -14.78
CA GLU A 21 7.34 32.58 -13.52
C GLU A 21 7.48 31.07 -13.47
N LEU A 22 7.11 30.35 -14.54
CA LEU A 22 7.30 28.92 -14.62
C LEU A 22 8.78 28.52 -14.51
N ALA A 23 9.68 29.30 -15.12
CA ALA A 23 11.11 29.09 -15.02
C ALA A 23 11.62 29.23 -13.57
N SER A 24 11.10 30.22 -12.84
CA SER A 24 11.40 30.39 -11.41
C SER A 24 10.99 29.19 -10.58
N VAL A 25 9.77 28.70 -10.77
CA VAL A 25 9.27 27.49 -10.12
C VAL A 25 10.12 26.27 -10.49
N ALA A 26 10.41 26.11 -11.77
CA ALA A 26 11.20 24.98 -12.28
C ALA A 26 12.69 25.06 -11.92
N GLY A 27 13.18 26.20 -11.41
CA GLY A 27 14.59 26.45 -11.09
C GLY A 27 15.48 26.47 -12.33
N VAL A 28 15.00 27.09 -13.41
CA VAL A 28 15.70 27.23 -14.72
C VAL A 28 15.55 28.63 -15.28
N THR A 29 16.10 28.87 -16.44
CA THR A 29 15.94 30.16 -17.16
C THR A 29 14.66 30.15 -18.03
N GLY A 30 14.09 31.35 -18.31
CA GLY A 30 12.95 31.48 -19.21
C GLY A 30 13.21 30.90 -20.61
N ASN A 31 14.46 31.00 -21.10
CA ASN A 31 14.86 30.40 -22.37
C ASN A 31 14.77 28.87 -22.37
N ALA A 32 15.02 28.22 -21.20
CA ALA A 32 14.83 26.78 -21.06
C ALA A 32 13.34 26.39 -21.21
N VAL A 33 12.44 27.13 -20.56
CA VAL A 33 10.99 26.91 -20.70
C VAL A 33 10.53 27.10 -22.14
N SER A 34 11.02 28.14 -22.82
CA SER A 34 10.72 28.36 -24.24
C SER A 34 11.18 27.19 -25.12
N LYS A 35 12.36 26.63 -24.85
CA LYS A 35 12.83 25.43 -25.56
C LYS A 35 11.95 24.22 -25.31
N TRP A 36 11.47 24.03 -24.09
CA TRP A 36 10.56 22.94 -23.75
C TRP A 36 9.23 23.06 -24.48
N GLU A 37 8.62 24.25 -24.49
CA GLU A 37 7.36 24.50 -25.19
C GLU A 37 7.45 24.33 -26.70
N ASN A 38 8.61 24.55 -27.28
CA ASN A 38 8.85 24.38 -28.72
C ASN A 38 9.40 22.98 -29.08
N GLY A 39 9.55 22.07 -28.08
CA GLY A 39 10.01 20.72 -28.30
C GLY A 39 11.51 20.58 -28.62
N TYR A 40 12.30 21.66 -28.45
CA TYR A 40 13.75 21.63 -28.66
C TYR A 40 14.53 21.01 -27.50
N ALA A 41 13.89 20.87 -26.32
CA ALA A 41 14.47 20.22 -25.17
C ALA A 41 13.35 19.70 -24.26
N GLU A 42 13.67 18.78 -23.38
CA GLU A 42 12.75 18.27 -22.34
C GLU A 42 13.21 18.70 -20.94
N PRO A 43 12.26 18.95 -20.02
CA PRO A 43 12.59 19.25 -18.64
C PRO A 43 13.17 18.02 -17.95
N ARG A 44 14.21 18.24 -17.14
CA ARG A 44 14.73 17.19 -16.27
C ARG A 44 13.73 16.87 -15.14
N MET A 45 13.76 15.65 -14.64
CA MET A 45 12.85 15.18 -13.58
C MET A 45 12.80 16.10 -12.34
N GLY A 46 13.90 16.75 -11.99
CA GLY A 46 13.93 17.73 -10.90
C GLY A 46 13.07 18.97 -11.14
N ALA A 47 13.00 19.47 -12.39
CA ALA A 47 12.13 20.57 -12.78
C ALA A 47 10.66 20.11 -12.77
N ILE A 48 10.37 18.92 -13.30
CA ILE A 48 9.03 18.32 -13.28
C ILE A 48 8.51 18.19 -11.85
N LYS A 49 9.33 17.67 -10.93
CA LYS A 49 8.96 17.54 -9.50
C LYS A 49 8.60 18.89 -8.88
N ARG A 50 9.37 19.93 -9.14
CA ARG A 50 9.10 21.29 -8.60
C ARG A 50 7.83 21.88 -9.17
N MET A 51 7.61 21.76 -10.48
CA MET A 51 6.37 22.20 -11.13
C MET A 51 5.15 21.46 -10.57
N ALA A 52 5.21 20.14 -10.53
CA ALA A 52 4.13 19.31 -10.00
C ALA A 52 3.76 19.67 -8.55
N ALA A 53 4.77 19.82 -7.68
CA ALA A 53 4.56 20.22 -6.29
C ALA A 53 3.99 21.64 -6.15
N CYS A 54 4.48 22.62 -6.94
CA CYS A 54 4.02 24.00 -6.87
C CYS A 54 2.56 24.16 -7.29
N TYR A 55 2.14 23.43 -8.33
CA TYR A 55 0.79 23.55 -8.88
C TYR A 55 -0.19 22.50 -8.34
N GLY A 56 0.22 21.63 -7.42
CA GLY A 56 -0.63 20.60 -6.82
C GLY A 56 -1.13 19.56 -7.82
N ILE A 57 -0.32 19.22 -8.82
CA ILE A 57 -0.64 18.24 -9.87
C ILE A 57 0.33 17.06 -9.84
N SER A 58 -0.05 15.93 -10.43
CA SER A 58 0.84 14.77 -10.59
C SER A 58 1.91 15.03 -11.66
N LYS A 59 3.06 14.38 -11.54
CA LYS A 59 4.10 14.37 -12.59
C LYS A 59 3.59 13.79 -13.90
N SER A 60 2.68 12.83 -13.86
CA SER A 60 2.02 12.24 -15.02
C SER A 60 1.30 13.29 -15.86
N HIS A 61 0.64 14.27 -15.25
CA HIS A 61 -0.01 15.37 -15.98
C HIS A 61 0.96 16.19 -16.84
N ILE A 62 2.24 16.23 -16.48
CA ILE A 62 3.26 16.94 -17.27
C ILE A 62 3.89 16.02 -18.32
N ILE A 63 4.06 14.73 -18.02
CA ILE A 63 4.86 13.79 -18.83
C ILE A 63 4.01 13.04 -19.86
N GLU A 64 2.81 12.59 -19.47
CA GLU A 64 1.98 11.71 -20.29
C GLU A 64 1.21 12.48 -21.37
N ASP A 65 0.90 11.81 -22.47
CA ASP A 65 0.09 12.41 -23.54
C ASP A 65 -1.28 12.84 -23.00
N GLY A 66 -1.66 14.08 -23.33
CA GLY A 66 -2.92 14.65 -22.83
C GLY A 66 -3.03 14.81 -21.32
N GLY A 67 -1.95 14.63 -20.56
CA GLY A 67 -1.99 14.68 -19.10
C GLY A 67 -2.58 15.98 -18.55
N MET A 68 -2.27 17.14 -19.15
CA MET A 68 -2.85 18.43 -18.77
C MET A 68 -4.32 18.61 -19.18
N ASP A 69 -4.86 17.79 -20.08
CA ASP A 69 -6.30 17.83 -20.41
C ASP A 69 -7.17 17.27 -19.29
N GLN A 70 -6.56 16.52 -18.38
CA GLN A 70 -7.19 16.02 -17.15
C GLN A 70 -7.31 17.10 -16.07
N ILE A 71 -6.70 18.28 -16.24
CA ILE A 71 -6.82 19.39 -15.31
C ILE A 71 -7.98 20.30 -15.74
N ASP A 72 -8.87 20.59 -14.81
CA ASP A 72 -9.96 21.54 -15.03
C ASP A 72 -9.40 22.97 -15.05
N PRO A 73 -9.62 23.75 -16.13
CA PRO A 73 -9.03 25.09 -16.27
C PRO A 73 -9.62 26.12 -15.31
N VAL A 74 -10.82 25.88 -14.76
CA VAL A 74 -11.50 26.80 -13.83
C VAL A 74 -11.08 26.51 -12.39
N THR A 75 -11.19 25.26 -11.97
CA THR A 75 -10.84 24.84 -10.59
C THR A 75 -9.34 24.62 -10.41
N LYS A 76 -8.60 24.47 -11.50
CA LYS A 76 -7.15 24.15 -11.53
C LYS A 76 -6.80 22.82 -10.85
N LYS A 77 -7.79 21.93 -10.73
CA LYS A 77 -7.68 20.61 -10.11
C LYS A 77 -7.85 19.51 -11.15
N PRO A 78 -7.30 18.31 -10.91
CA PRO A 78 -7.57 17.16 -11.77
C PRO A 78 -9.07 16.88 -11.91
N ARG A 79 -9.53 16.66 -13.15
CA ARG A 79 -10.90 16.24 -13.43
C ARG A 79 -11.10 14.84 -12.87
N GLY A 80 -12.20 14.59 -12.21
CA GLY A 80 -12.51 13.30 -11.60
C GLY A 80 -12.16 13.19 -10.12
N LEU A 81 -11.52 14.19 -9.51
CA LEU A 81 -11.56 14.30 -8.07
C LEU A 81 -12.98 14.74 -7.67
N VAL A 82 -13.80 13.75 -7.32
CA VAL A 82 -15.02 13.99 -6.56
C VAL A 82 -14.62 14.84 -5.36
N SER A 83 -15.39 15.88 -5.04
CA SER A 83 -15.15 16.63 -3.81
C SER A 83 -15.29 15.65 -2.66
N LEU A 84 -14.16 15.30 -2.06
CA LEU A 84 -14.15 14.36 -0.95
C LEU A 84 -14.92 14.98 0.21
N PRO A 85 -15.70 14.19 0.96
CA PRO A 85 -16.31 14.64 2.20
C PRO A 85 -15.27 15.26 3.14
N GLU A 86 -15.73 16.16 4.04
CA GLU A 86 -14.86 16.76 5.05
C GLU A 86 -14.17 15.65 5.89
N GLY A 87 -12.86 15.70 5.97
CA GLY A 87 -12.05 14.69 6.67
C GLY A 87 -11.58 13.51 5.80
N ALA A 88 -12.07 13.34 4.58
CA ALA A 88 -11.56 12.33 3.67
C ALA A 88 -10.20 12.76 3.10
N MET A 89 -9.23 11.85 3.15
CA MET A 89 -7.92 12.06 2.54
C MET A 89 -7.85 11.37 1.18
N PRO A 90 -7.35 12.04 0.12
CA PRO A 90 -7.15 11.38 -1.16
C PRO A 90 -6.12 10.28 -1.03
N VAL A 91 -6.45 9.09 -1.54
CA VAL A 91 -5.48 8.00 -1.68
C VAL A 91 -4.63 8.30 -2.92
N TYR A 92 -3.35 8.53 -2.71
CA TYR A 92 -2.39 8.58 -3.80
C TYR A 92 -1.81 7.18 -3.98
N SER A 93 -1.91 6.65 -5.19
CA SER A 93 -1.19 5.42 -5.54
C SER A 93 0.31 5.63 -5.32
N SER A 94 0.84 5.02 -4.28
CA SER A 94 2.28 5.07 -3.97
C SER A 94 3.09 4.03 -4.76
N GLY A 95 2.47 3.40 -5.76
CA GLY A 95 2.97 2.22 -6.43
C GLY A 95 2.54 0.94 -5.69
N GLU A 96 2.51 -0.14 -6.44
CA GLU A 96 2.22 -1.48 -5.94
C GLU A 96 3.52 -2.26 -5.81
N ALA A 97 3.61 -3.10 -4.81
CA ALA A 97 4.67 -4.08 -4.64
C ALA A 97 4.01 -5.46 -4.53
N THR A 98 4.64 -6.48 -5.09
CA THR A 98 4.14 -7.84 -4.99
C THR A 98 4.88 -8.60 -3.90
N VAL A 99 4.15 -9.37 -3.11
CA VAL A 99 4.70 -10.26 -2.08
C VAL A 99 4.31 -11.71 -2.39
N PRO A 100 5.13 -12.70 -1.99
CA PRO A 100 4.78 -14.11 -2.18
C PRO A 100 3.53 -14.47 -1.39
N LEU A 101 2.62 -15.24 -2.01
CA LEU A 101 1.43 -15.80 -1.40
C LEU A 101 1.70 -17.25 -1.02
N LEU A 102 1.57 -17.57 0.25
CA LEU A 102 1.81 -18.90 0.81
C LEU A 102 0.51 -19.50 1.34
N THR A 103 0.45 -20.82 1.41
CA THR A 103 -0.65 -21.51 2.08
C THR A 103 -0.38 -21.66 3.58
N LEU A 104 -1.36 -21.40 4.42
CA LEU A 104 -1.21 -21.38 5.88
C LEU A 104 -0.60 -22.69 6.44
N GLY A 105 -0.88 -23.83 5.84
CA GLY A 105 -0.36 -25.15 6.24
C GLY A 105 1.12 -25.42 5.92
N ARG A 106 1.79 -24.55 5.16
CA ARG A 106 3.19 -24.72 4.73
C ARG A 106 4.17 -23.77 5.43
N VAL A 107 3.66 -22.85 6.22
CA VAL A 107 4.50 -21.87 6.92
C VAL A 107 5.04 -22.46 8.21
N HIS A 108 6.35 -22.63 8.29
CA HIS A 108 7.06 -23.00 9.51
C HIS A 108 7.76 -21.77 10.06
N ALA A 109 7.60 -21.49 11.35
CA ALA A 109 8.18 -20.28 11.95
C ALA A 109 9.72 -20.35 11.89
N GLY A 110 10.35 -19.38 11.24
CA GLY A 110 11.79 -19.22 11.15
C GLY A 110 12.43 -19.58 9.82
N GLU A 111 11.75 -20.28 8.94
CA GLU A 111 12.19 -20.50 7.57
C GLU A 111 11.18 -19.88 6.64
N LEU A 112 11.55 -18.78 6.00
CA LEU A 112 10.85 -18.31 4.80
C LEU A 112 11.16 -19.35 3.73
N THR A 113 10.12 -20.05 3.28
CA THR A 113 10.22 -20.94 2.12
C THR A 113 10.71 -20.13 0.93
N ASP A 114 11.58 -20.75 0.12
CA ASP A 114 12.06 -20.16 -1.13
C ASP A 114 10.86 -19.72 -2.00
N GLU A 115 11.04 -18.65 -2.80
CA GLU A 115 10.00 -18.12 -3.69
C GLU A 115 9.37 -19.18 -4.62
N GLU A 116 10.05 -20.31 -4.82
CA GLU A 116 9.61 -21.44 -5.63
C GLU A 116 8.43 -22.23 -5.01
N GLU A 117 8.16 -22.06 -3.70
CA GLU A 117 7.05 -22.72 -3.01
C GLU A 117 5.81 -21.82 -2.86
N ALA A 118 5.88 -20.58 -3.32
CA ALA A 118 4.75 -19.67 -3.30
C ALA A 118 3.69 -20.07 -4.35
N GLU A 119 2.42 -20.17 -3.94
CA GLU A 119 1.29 -20.50 -4.84
C GLU A 119 0.90 -19.33 -5.76
N GLY A 120 1.46 -18.14 -5.53
CA GLY A 120 1.17 -16.94 -6.28
C GLY A 120 1.86 -15.71 -5.70
N ARG A 121 1.41 -14.53 -6.15
CA ARG A 121 1.87 -13.23 -5.63
C ARG A 121 0.65 -12.35 -5.40
N VAL A 122 0.71 -11.54 -4.36
CA VAL A 122 -0.35 -10.59 -3.99
C VAL A 122 0.18 -9.17 -4.14
N GLU A 123 -0.60 -8.30 -4.74
CA GLU A 123 -0.31 -6.88 -4.83
C GLU A 123 -0.62 -6.20 -3.50
N VAL A 124 0.36 -5.48 -2.97
CA VAL A 124 0.29 -4.79 -1.69
C VAL A 124 0.83 -3.37 -1.86
N PRO A 125 0.25 -2.36 -1.22
CA PRO A 125 0.79 -1.00 -1.30
C PRO A 125 2.28 -0.96 -0.95
N ALA A 126 3.10 -0.36 -1.81
CA ALA A 126 4.55 -0.30 -1.63
C ALA A 126 4.95 0.35 -0.29
N SER A 127 4.11 1.25 0.23
CA SER A 127 4.30 1.86 1.56
C SER A 127 4.14 0.87 2.72
N VAL A 128 3.39 -0.21 2.54
CA VAL A 128 3.26 -1.30 3.50
C VAL A 128 4.50 -2.20 3.40
N CYS A 129 4.84 -2.66 2.19
CA CYS A 129 6.01 -3.51 1.95
C CYS A 129 7.31 -2.88 2.45
N SER A 130 7.52 -1.57 2.26
CA SER A 130 8.72 -0.87 2.70
C SER A 130 8.91 -0.87 4.22
N ARG A 131 7.83 -0.98 5.00
CA ARG A 131 7.86 -1.07 6.46
C ARG A 131 8.03 -2.51 6.97
N HIS A 132 7.73 -3.49 6.13
CA HIS A 132 7.69 -4.90 6.45
C HIS A 132 8.42 -5.72 5.36
N PRO A 133 9.75 -5.56 5.21
CA PRO A 133 10.50 -6.08 4.06
C PRO A 133 10.56 -7.62 3.99
N ARG A 134 10.33 -8.31 5.11
CA ARG A 134 10.30 -9.77 5.19
C ARG A 134 8.90 -10.34 5.33
N ALA A 135 7.87 -9.50 5.18
CA ALA A 135 6.49 -9.96 5.25
C ALA A 135 6.13 -10.84 4.05
N PHE A 136 5.27 -11.80 4.30
CA PHE A 136 4.67 -12.68 3.30
C PHE A 136 3.15 -12.66 3.43
N ALA A 137 2.45 -13.08 2.38
CA ALA A 137 0.99 -13.12 2.38
C ALA A 137 0.49 -14.55 2.62
N LEU A 138 -0.65 -14.66 3.31
CA LEU A 138 -1.40 -15.90 3.51
C LEU A 138 -2.84 -15.70 3.08
N VAL A 139 -3.47 -16.76 2.57
CA VAL A 139 -4.93 -16.83 2.42
C VAL A 139 -5.53 -17.23 3.76
N VAL A 140 -6.59 -16.53 4.16
CA VAL A 140 -7.36 -16.88 5.37
C VAL A 140 -8.28 -18.04 5.07
N GLU A 141 -8.13 -19.12 5.82
CA GLU A 141 -9.02 -20.28 5.79
C GLU A 141 -9.81 -20.34 7.10
N GLY A 142 -11.13 -20.50 6.98
CA GLY A 142 -12.06 -20.60 8.11
C GLY A 142 -12.51 -19.28 8.70
N SER A 143 -13.45 -19.36 9.64
CA SER A 143 -14.25 -18.24 10.17
C SER A 143 -13.77 -17.68 11.51
N CYS A 144 -12.64 -18.15 12.04
CA CYS A 144 -12.23 -17.83 13.41
C CYS A 144 -11.90 -16.32 13.67
N MET A 145 -11.77 -15.53 12.64
CA MET A 145 -11.48 -14.08 12.69
C MET A 145 -12.43 -13.28 11.80
N ASP A 146 -13.57 -13.83 11.41
CA ASP A 146 -14.44 -13.29 10.36
C ASP A 146 -15.17 -11.97 10.73
N ARG A 147 -15.17 -11.59 12.00
CA ARG A 147 -15.58 -10.21 12.40
C ARG A 147 -14.64 -9.13 11.94
N VAL A 148 -13.39 -9.46 11.67
CA VAL A 148 -12.34 -8.50 11.33
C VAL A 148 -11.74 -8.80 9.96
N ILE A 149 -11.47 -10.07 9.68
CA ILE A 149 -10.82 -10.53 8.46
C ILE A 149 -11.65 -11.72 7.91
N PRO A 150 -12.35 -11.53 6.80
CA PRO A 150 -13.20 -12.58 6.24
C PRO A 150 -12.38 -13.75 5.68
N GLU A 151 -13.03 -14.90 5.58
CA GLU A 151 -12.47 -16.05 4.87
C GLU A 151 -12.14 -15.70 3.41
N GLY A 152 -11.06 -16.26 2.89
CA GLY A 152 -10.55 -15.96 1.55
C GLY A 152 -9.70 -14.68 1.47
N ALA A 153 -9.73 -13.82 2.48
CA ALA A 153 -8.91 -12.61 2.49
C ALA A 153 -7.41 -12.93 2.45
N HIS A 154 -6.63 -12.03 1.86
CA HIS A 154 -5.18 -12.08 1.91
C HIS A 154 -4.67 -11.26 3.09
N VAL A 155 -3.93 -11.87 4.01
CA VAL A 155 -3.28 -11.21 5.14
C VAL A 155 -1.79 -11.10 4.93
N LEU A 156 -1.21 -9.96 5.27
CA LEU A 156 0.24 -9.76 5.27
C LEU A 156 0.77 -10.01 6.68
N VAL A 157 1.68 -10.97 6.81
CA VAL A 157 2.27 -11.41 8.06
C VAL A 157 3.72 -10.98 8.13
N ASP A 158 4.09 -10.26 9.17
CA ASP A 158 5.46 -9.83 9.43
C ASP A 158 6.10 -10.75 10.49
N PRO A 159 7.08 -11.59 10.12
CA PRO A 159 7.76 -12.49 11.04
C PRO A 159 8.70 -11.78 12.03
N ASP A 160 9.12 -10.56 11.71
CA ASP A 160 10.03 -9.78 12.55
C ASP A 160 9.29 -8.98 13.63
N ARG A 161 7.95 -8.94 13.57
CA ARG A 161 7.13 -8.19 14.50
C ARG A 161 6.54 -9.09 15.57
N GLU A 162 6.96 -8.88 16.82
CA GLU A 162 6.36 -9.55 17.97
C GLU A 162 4.90 -9.06 18.20
N PRO A 163 3.94 -9.98 18.43
CA PRO A 163 2.57 -9.61 18.72
C PRO A 163 2.44 -8.93 20.08
N ARG A 164 1.60 -7.90 20.16
CA ARG A 164 1.18 -7.22 21.38
C ARG A 164 -0.25 -7.66 21.75
N ASN A 165 -0.65 -7.46 22.98
CA ASN A 165 -2.03 -7.74 23.39
C ASN A 165 -3.04 -7.03 22.50
N GLY A 166 -3.97 -7.81 21.92
CA GLY A 166 -4.93 -7.38 20.93
C GLY A 166 -4.46 -7.47 19.47
N SER A 167 -3.16 -7.72 19.20
CA SER A 167 -2.69 -7.99 17.83
C SER A 167 -3.28 -9.29 17.29
N ILE A 168 -3.47 -9.37 15.98
CA ILE A 168 -3.76 -10.62 15.31
C ILE A 168 -2.41 -11.26 14.97
N ALA A 169 -2.21 -12.49 15.43
CA ALA A 169 -0.98 -13.25 15.21
C ALA A 169 -1.28 -14.57 14.51
N VAL A 170 -0.35 -15.00 13.69
CA VAL A 170 -0.29 -16.36 13.16
C VAL A 170 0.66 -17.14 14.07
N VAL A 171 0.19 -18.25 14.61
CA VAL A 171 0.91 -19.08 15.56
C VAL A 171 0.78 -20.56 15.21
N GLU A 172 1.85 -21.31 15.48
CA GLU A 172 1.84 -22.77 15.47
C GLU A 172 1.68 -23.28 16.91
N THR A 173 0.82 -24.26 17.09
CA THR A 173 0.61 -24.93 18.38
C THR A 173 0.71 -26.44 18.19
N GLU A 174 1.03 -27.16 19.26
CA GLU A 174 1.07 -28.62 19.22
C GLU A 174 -0.31 -29.18 18.81
N GLY A 175 -0.35 -29.94 17.70
CA GLY A 175 -1.58 -30.48 17.13
C GLY A 175 -2.29 -29.60 16.08
N TYR A 176 -1.86 -28.34 15.91
CA TYR A 176 -2.36 -27.44 14.87
C TYR A 176 -1.22 -26.97 13.98
N ARG A 177 -1.45 -26.90 12.67
CA ARG A 177 -0.42 -26.50 11.72
C ARG A 177 -0.08 -25.02 11.90
N ALA A 178 -1.00 -24.14 11.63
CA ALA A 178 -0.92 -22.72 11.94
C ALA A 178 -2.34 -22.18 12.11
N VAL A 179 -2.54 -21.32 13.10
CA VAL A 179 -3.83 -20.69 13.36
C VAL A 179 -3.67 -19.17 13.47
N MET A 180 -4.67 -18.43 13.03
CA MET A 180 -4.72 -16.97 13.15
C MET A 180 -5.71 -16.63 14.27
N ARG A 181 -5.25 -15.87 15.31
CA ARG A 181 -6.02 -15.51 16.49
C ARG A 181 -5.61 -14.14 17.04
N ARG A 182 -6.45 -13.56 17.89
CA ARG A 182 -6.04 -12.41 18.72
C ARG A 182 -5.14 -12.88 19.86
N TRP A 183 -4.00 -12.25 19.95
CA TRP A 183 -2.96 -12.54 20.95
C TRP A 183 -3.19 -11.74 22.22
N TYR A 184 -3.24 -12.45 23.36
CA TYR A 184 -3.26 -11.84 24.69
C TYR A 184 -2.32 -12.59 25.63
N ARG A 185 -1.24 -11.94 26.04
CA ARG A 185 -0.24 -12.51 26.94
C ARG A 185 -0.31 -11.87 28.32
N GLY A 186 -0.58 -12.68 29.34
CA GLY A 186 -0.46 -12.35 30.75
C GLY A 186 0.91 -12.74 31.32
N SER A 187 1.04 -12.70 32.64
CA SER A 187 2.29 -13.07 33.33
C SER A 187 2.61 -14.55 33.27
N SER A 188 1.59 -15.42 33.29
CA SER A 188 1.72 -16.87 33.29
C SER A 188 0.83 -17.60 32.29
N THR A 189 0.09 -16.85 31.48
CA THR A 189 -0.86 -17.41 30.52
C THR A 189 -0.78 -16.70 29.18
N LEU A 190 -1.01 -17.45 28.12
CA LEU A 190 -1.24 -16.95 26.77
C LEU A 190 -2.64 -17.35 26.35
N MET A 191 -3.46 -16.40 25.92
CA MET A 191 -4.76 -16.63 25.33
C MET A 191 -4.73 -16.25 23.86
N LEU A 192 -5.18 -17.15 23.03
CA LEU A 192 -5.38 -16.96 21.58
C LEU A 192 -6.89 -16.92 21.34
N ALA A 193 -7.46 -15.72 21.33
CA ALA A 193 -8.89 -15.53 21.25
C ALA A 193 -9.39 -15.54 19.80
N ALA A 194 -10.54 -16.15 19.57
CA ALA A 194 -11.30 -15.99 18.36
C ALA A 194 -11.98 -14.61 18.29
N ASP A 195 -12.21 -14.10 17.09
CA ASP A 195 -13.01 -12.90 16.84
C ASP A 195 -13.97 -13.20 15.68
N SER A 196 -14.92 -14.08 15.97
CA SER A 196 -15.82 -14.68 15.00
C SER A 196 -17.28 -14.31 15.27
N HIS A 197 -18.11 -14.34 14.21
CA HIS A 197 -19.57 -14.25 14.33
C HIS A 197 -20.18 -15.52 14.92
N GLU A 198 -19.50 -16.65 14.77
CA GLU A 198 -19.87 -17.92 15.38
C GLU A 198 -19.20 -18.09 16.73
N ASP A 199 -19.80 -18.90 17.60
CA ASP A 199 -19.21 -19.22 18.91
C ASP A 199 -18.03 -20.19 18.69
N GLN A 200 -16.81 -19.69 18.94
CA GLN A 200 -15.57 -20.45 18.80
C GLN A 200 -14.74 -20.35 20.06
N ASP A 201 -14.21 -21.49 20.49
CA ASP A 201 -13.42 -21.56 21.71
C ASP A 201 -12.12 -20.78 21.62
N ASP A 202 -11.81 -20.06 22.68
CA ASP A 202 -10.49 -19.46 22.90
C ASP A 202 -9.51 -20.56 23.32
N MET A 203 -8.26 -20.44 22.81
CA MET A 203 -7.17 -21.35 23.17
C MET A 203 -6.36 -20.70 24.30
N VAL A 204 -6.27 -21.36 25.45
CA VAL A 204 -5.53 -20.85 26.61
C VAL A 204 -4.38 -21.79 26.92
N PHE A 205 -3.17 -21.22 27.03
CA PHE A 205 -1.92 -21.95 27.31
C PHE A 205 -1.32 -21.41 28.61
N GLY A 206 -0.96 -22.32 29.49
CA GLY A 206 -0.17 -22.04 30.71
C GLY A 206 1.35 -22.15 30.44
N VAL A 207 2.13 -21.92 31.51
CA VAL A 207 3.61 -22.00 31.42
C VAL A 207 4.10 -23.44 31.13
N ASP A 208 3.31 -24.43 31.55
CA ASP A 208 3.66 -25.87 31.40
C ASP A 208 3.02 -26.51 30.17
N ASP A 209 2.17 -25.77 29.45
CA ASP A 209 1.61 -26.22 28.19
C ASP A 209 2.66 -26.09 27.08
N GLY A 210 2.63 -27.00 26.11
CA GLY A 210 3.63 -27.09 25.05
C GLY A 210 3.93 -25.74 24.34
N PRO A 211 5.01 -25.66 23.58
CA PRO A 211 5.47 -24.40 23.01
C PRO A 211 4.48 -23.87 21.99
N VAL A 212 4.02 -22.62 22.18
CA VAL A 212 3.35 -21.84 21.14
C VAL A 212 4.41 -21.06 20.38
N ARG A 213 4.50 -21.31 19.10
CA ARG A 213 5.49 -20.69 18.22
C ARG A 213 4.84 -19.59 17.39
N VAL A 214 5.31 -18.36 17.52
CA VAL A 214 4.83 -17.23 16.72
C VAL A 214 5.43 -17.30 15.33
N VAL A 215 4.60 -17.39 14.30
CA VAL A 215 4.98 -17.28 12.88
C VAL A 215 5.17 -15.83 12.52
N GLY A 216 4.27 -14.95 12.99
CA GLY A 216 4.36 -13.51 12.79
C GLY A 216 3.08 -12.78 13.20
N THR A 217 3.13 -11.46 13.07
CA THR A 217 1.99 -10.59 13.36
C THR A 217 1.34 -10.13 12.06
N VAL A 218 0.00 -10.19 11.98
CA VAL A 218 -0.75 -9.63 10.86
C VAL A 218 -0.64 -8.10 10.90
N VAL A 219 -0.11 -7.51 9.82
CA VAL A 219 0.15 -6.07 9.74
C VAL A 219 -0.73 -5.36 8.71
N TRP A 220 -1.36 -6.10 7.83
CA TRP A 220 -2.25 -5.60 6.79
C TRP A 220 -3.08 -6.74 6.22
N TRP A 221 -4.22 -6.43 5.61
CA TRP A 221 -5.04 -7.39 4.89
C TRP A 221 -5.85 -6.72 3.78
N GLN A 222 -6.31 -7.51 2.81
CA GLN A 222 -7.23 -7.08 1.76
C GLN A 222 -8.29 -8.16 1.50
N ALA A 223 -9.42 -7.74 0.97
CA ALA A 223 -10.46 -8.66 0.52
C ALA A 223 -9.94 -9.54 -0.63
N PRO A 224 -10.47 -10.76 -0.80
CA PRO A 224 -10.05 -11.66 -1.89
C PRO A 224 -10.46 -11.14 -3.26
N GLU A 225 -11.55 -10.37 -3.34
CA GLU A 225 -12.14 -9.84 -4.56
C GLU A 225 -12.55 -8.37 -4.33
N GLU A 226 -12.62 -7.60 -5.43
CA GLU A 226 -13.21 -6.26 -5.39
C GLU A 226 -14.69 -6.37 -5.04
N MET A 227 -15.18 -5.47 -4.21
CA MET A 227 -16.62 -5.36 -3.93
C MET A 227 -17.30 -4.71 -5.12
N GLU A 228 -18.31 -5.38 -5.72
CA GLU A 228 -19.16 -4.83 -6.77
C GLU A 228 -20.12 -3.76 -6.24
#